data_b4dda571539e1ba8e30409023e1bc83c
#
_entry.id   b4dda571539e1ba8e30409023e1bc83c
#
_cell.length_a   1.000
_cell.length_b   1.000
_cell.length_c   1.000
_cell.angle_alpha   90.00
_cell.angle_beta   90.00
_cell.angle_gamma   90.00
#
_symmetry.space_group_name_H-M   'P 1'
#
loop_
_entity.id
_entity.type
_entity.pdbx_description
1 polymer ?
#
loop_
_entity_poly.entity_id
_entity_poly.type
_entity_poly.pdbx_seq_one_letter_code
_entity_poly.pdbx_strand_id
1 'polypeptide(L)'
;MARRSTTSALTRAYARNLRALTKATLGAGKRVASQMQHAAVQQNKPPPGPGDWLSGMAVGPAGARRYHLYRPPGLKLEPGERIPLLVMLHGCGQTGRDIAASSRMNRIATRERFLILYPEQDRLVNPHGCWNWYDTRSGKARAEAATLMAAVDQVCLFHPVDRDRIAVAGLSAGASMAVQMATHFPGRFKAVAMHSGVAPGAAQSSATALGAMRGRRAPVVPVTAVGKALGAAAVGASLPPLLVLHGDADAVVALGNATDTAAVWATATGARPGTPRTLQRGQRRPMRITDFMRDGRTLVRLCEVGGLGHAWSGGTARQAFSDPAGPDASKLIWAFVSKQFSAPR
;
A
#
# COMPACT_ATOMS: atom_id res chain seq x y z
N MET A 1 5.64 74.93 36.47
CA MET A 1 4.69 73.86 36.16
C MET A 1 5.31 72.94 35.06
N ALA A 2 5.73 71.73 35.42
CA ALA A 2 6.39 70.79 34.52
C ALA A 2 5.36 69.96 33.82
N ARG A 3 5.31 70.01 32.47
CA ARG A 3 4.56 69.06 31.60
C ARG A 3 5.20 67.70 31.68
N ARG A 4 4.61 66.76 32.45
CA ARG A 4 4.99 65.33 32.42
C ARG A 4 4.55 64.76 31.09
N SER A 5 5.49 64.25 30.33
CA SER A 5 5.30 63.71 28.97
C SER A 5 4.44 62.44 28.97
N THR A 6 3.28 62.49 28.35
CA THR A 6 2.36 61.37 28.05
C THR A 6 2.98 60.30 27.14
N THR A 7 4.07 60.61 26.46
CA THR A 7 4.85 59.70 25.58
C THR A 7 5.44 58.50 26.32
N SER A 8 5.76 58.62 27.61
CA SER A 8 6.38 57.48 28.36
C SER A 8 5.41 56.33 28.72
N ALA A 9 4.11 56.62 28.80
CA ALA A 9 3.08 55.60 29.13
C ALA A 9 2.69 54.80 27.87
N LEU A 10 2.56 55.47 26.72
CA LEU A 10 2.25 54.80 25.45
C LEU A 10 3.42 53.91 24.95
N THR A 11 4.66 54.38 25.09
CA THR A 11 5.86 53.63 24.73
C THR A 11 6.03 52.37 25.59
N ARG A 12 5.69 52.46 26.89
CA ARG A 12 5.70 51.31 27.80
C ARG A 12 4.57 50.31 27.52
N ALA A 13 3.39 50.78 27.11
CA ALA A 13 2.27 49.91 26.69
C ALA A 13 2.59 49.22 25.39
N TYR A 14 3.16 49.93 24.41
CA TYR A 14 3.59 49.34 23.14
C TYR A 14 4.68 48.26 23.33
N ALA A 15 5.70 48.56 24.15
CA ALA A 15 6.75 47.59 24.46
C ALA A 15 6.23 46.34 25.20
N ARG A 16 5.21 46.48 26.09
CA ARG A 16 4.55 45.34 26.72
C ARG A 16 3.78 44.49 25.73
N ASN A 17 3.00 45.12 24.85
CA ASN A 17 2.23 44.42 23.83
C ASN A 17 3.16 43.69 22.81
N LEU A 18 4.26 44.33 22.43
CA LEU A 18 5.25 43.69 21.55
C LEU A 18 5.89 42.48 22.23
N ARG A 19 6.28 42.59 23.51
CA ARG A 19 6.82 41.43 24.26
C ARG A 19 5.79 40.32 24.46
N ALA A 20 4.52 40.67 24.67
CA ALA A 20 3.43 39.67 24.79
C ALA A 20 3.18 38.95 23.46
N LEU A 21 3.16 39.68 22.35
CA LEU A 21 3.07 39.10 20.98
C LEU A 21 4.27 38.23 20.66
N THR A 22 5.49 38.69 20.93
CA THR A 22 6.70 37.88 20.69
C THR A 22 6.72 36.60 21.55
N LYS A 23 6.28 36.70 22.82
CA LYS A 23 6.17 35.52 23.70
C LYS A 23 5.08 34.55 23.25
N ALA A 24 3.95 35.06 22.75
CA ALA A 24 2.86 34.25 22.22
C ALA A 24 3.28 33.53 20.91
N THR A 25 3.94 34.22 19.98
CA THR A 25 4.44 33.64 18.73
C THR A 25 5.57 32.63 18.98
N LEU A 26 6.50 32.89 19.86
CA LEU A 26 7.54 31.93 20.26
C LEU A 26 6.94 30.73 20.99
N GLY A 27 5.91 30.92 21.84
CA GLY A 27 5.19 29.85 22.51
C GLY A 27 4.40 28.98 21.55
N ALA A 28 3.73 29.59 20.55
CA ALA A 28 3.05 28.86 19.47
C ALA A 28 4.04 28.08 18.60
N GLY A 29 5.17 28.70 18.21
CA GLY A 29 6.23 28.04 17.46
C GLY A 29 6.82 26.84 18.19
N LYS A 30 7.08 26.95 19.52
CA LYS A 30 7.55 25.84 20.33
C LYS A 30 6.51 24.68 20.42
N ARG A 31 5.22 24.99 20.54
CA ARG A 31 4.15 23.97 20.54
C ARG A 31 4.05 23.25 19.21
N VAL A 32 4.10 23.98 18.10
CA VAL A 32 4.09 23.40 16.76
C VAL A 32 5.33 22.52 16.54
N ALA A 33 6.52 22.99 16.90
CA ALA A 33 7.75 22.21 16.81
C ALA A 33 7.70 20.95 17.67
N SER A 34 7.21 21.04 18.90
CA SER A 34 7.00 19.89 19.78
C SER A 34 5.97 18.90 19.21
N GLN A 35 4.86 19.38 18.67
CA GLN A 35 3.85 18.53 18.02
C GLN A 35 4.42 17.85 16.77
N MET A 36 5.19 18.55 15.94
CA MET A 36 5.89 17.96 14.78
C MET A 36 6.91 16.91 15.22
N GLN A 37 7.67 17.19 16.27
CA GLN A 37 8.66 16.25 16.81
C GLN A 37 7.97 15.00 17.39
N HIS A 38 6.89 15.16 18.17
CA HIS A 38 6.08 14.04 18.65
C HIS A 38 5.46 13.22 17.51
N ALA A 39 4.92 13.88 16.48
CA ALA A 39 4.40 13.21 15.30
C ALA A 39 5.50 12.42 14.55
N ALA A 40 6.69 13.00 14.38
CA ALA A 40 7.82 12.34 13.74
C ALA A 40 8.31 11.12 14.56
N VAL A 41 8.36 11.23 15.89
CA VAL A 41 8.72 10.12 16.77
C VAL A 41 7.70 8.99 16.67
N GLN A 42 6.40 9.31 16.67
CA GLN A 42 5.34 8.30 16.53
C GLN A 42 5.36 7.62 15.15
N GLN A 43 5.61 8.38 14.08
CA GLN A 43 5.73 7.82 12.73
C GLN A 43 6.92 6.87 12.57
N ASN A 44 8.04 7.13 13.25
CA ASN A 44 9.23 6.27 13.19
C ASN A 44 9.20 5.11 14.21
N LYS A 45 8.19 5.06 15.09
CA LYS A 45 8.06 3.99 16.07
C LYS A 45 7.86 2.65 15.38
N PRO A 46 8.69 1.61 15.68
CA PRO A 46 8.53 0.30 15.06
C PRO A 46 7.17 -0.33 15.41
N PRO A 47 6.61 -1.19 14.55
CA PRO A 47 5.49 -2.03 14.91
C PRO A 47 5.89 -3.02 16.01
N PRO A 48 4.92 -3.58 16.76
CA PRO A 48 5.22 -4.58 17.78
C PRO A 48 5.90 -5.83 17.20
N GLY A 49 6.97 -6.28 17.84
CA GLY A 49 7.69 -7.51 17.50
C GLY A 49 9.19 -7.28 17.27
N PRO A 50 9.97 -8.35 17.20
CA PRO A 50 11.40 -8.28 16.97
C PRO A 50 11.72 -7.93 15.51
N GLY A 51 12.96 -7.49 15.26
CA GLY A 51 13.52 -7.12 13.96
C GLY A 51 13.79 -5.63 13.85
N ASP A 52 14.55 -5.27 12.83
CA ASP A 52 14.91 -3.88 12.59
C ASP A 52 13.83 -3.17 11.79
N TRP A 53 13.61 -1.92 12.13
CA TRP A 53 12.68 -1.01 11.44
C TRP A 53 13.48 0.20 10.94
N LEU A 54 14.04 0.08 9.74
CA LEU A 54 14.95 1.07 9.16
C LEU A 54 14.14 2.09 8.37
N SER A 55 14.33 3.37 8.67
CA SER A 55 13.66 4.45 7.96
C SER A 55 14.53 4.95 6.81
N GLY A 56 13.90 5.24 5.67
CA GLY A 56 14.54 5.82 4.50
C GLY A 56 13.62 6.79 3.78
N MET A 57 14.17 7.45 2.77
CA MET A 57 13.45 8.36 1.90
C MET A 57 13.92 8.15 0.46
N ALA A 58 12.99 7.98 -0.45
CA ALA A 58 13.25 7.92 -1.89
C ALA A 58 12.66 9.14 -2.59
N VAL A 59 13.36 9.63 -3.60
CA VAL A 59 12.92 10.76 -4.42
C VAL A 59 12.59 10.24 -5.82
N GLY A 60 11.45 10.68 -6.34
CA GLY A 60 10.99 10.27 -7.67
C GLY A 60 10.05 11.32 -8.30
N PRO A 61 9.39 10.99 -9.41
CA PRO A 61 8.56 11.94 -10.16
C PRO A 61 7.40 12.56 -9.38
N ALA A 62 6.88 11.87 -8.33
CA ALA A 62 5.84 12.41 -7.46
C ALA A 62 6.41 13.07 -6.18
N GLY A 63 7.68 13.43 -6.16
CA GLY A 63 8.38 13.99 -5.01
C GLY A 63 8.98 12.93 -4.09
N ALA A 64 9.33 13.32 -2.88
CA ALA A 64 9.92 12.43 -1.88
C ALA A 64 8.85 11.54 -1.24
N ARG A 65 9.22 10.30 -0.94
CA ARG A 65 8.40 9.37 -0.17
C ARG A 65 9.23 8.72 0.91
N ARG A 66 8.75 8.82 2.13
CA ARG A 66 9.31 8.06 3.25
C ARG A 66 8.97 6.59 3.07
N TYR A 67 9.84 5.74 3.56
CA TYR A 67 9.57 4.31 3.68
C TYR A 67 10.21 3.74 4.95
N HIS A 68 9.73 2.58 5.38
CA HIS A 68 10.37 1.75 6.36
C HIS A 68 10.72 0.41 5.75
N LEU A 69 11.91 -0.10 6.08
CA LEU A 69 12.34 -1.43 5.72
C LEU A 69 12.37 -2.30 6.98
N TYR A 70 11.57 -3.35 6.98
CA TYR A 70 11.65 -4.37 8.00
C TYR A 70 12.71 -5.41 7.62
N ARG A 71 13.64 -5.66 8.53
CA ARG A 71 14.65 -6.71 8.44
C ARG A 71 14.42 -7.71 9.58
N PRO A 72 14.29 -9.02 9.28
CA PRO A 72 14.14 -10.07 10.29
C PRO A 72 15.27 -10.06 11.31
N PRO A 73 14.98 -10.35 12.60
CA PRO A 73 16.02 -10.42 13.63
C PRO A 73 16.95 -11.58 13.36
N GLY A 74 18.25 -11.40 13.68
CA GLY A 74 19.24 -12.47 13.55
C GLY A 74 19.46 -12.99 12.14
N LEU A 75 19.09 -12.20 11.13
CA LEU A 75 19.28 -12.56 9.72
C LEU A 75 20.76 -12.64 9.38
N LYS A 76 21.29 -13.87 9.34
CA LYS A 76 22.63 -14.18 8.86
C LYS A 76 22.51 -14.61 7.41
N LEU A 77 23.30 -14.00 6.55
CA LEU A 77 23.36 -14.30 5.11
C LEU A 77 24.78 -14.78 4.78
N GLU A 78 24.88 -15.76 3.94
CA GLU A 78 26.15 -16.19 3.37
C GLU A 78 26.70 -15.11 2.42
N PRO A 79 28.01 -15.03 2.19
CA PRO A 79 28.59 -14.12 1.24
C PRO A 79 27.91 -14.25 -0.14
N GLY A 80 27.33 -13.14 -0.63
CA GLY A 80 26.61 -13.12 -1.91
C GLY A 80 25.17 -13.61 -1.88
N GLU A 81 24.68 -14.14 -0.74
CA GLU A 81 23.28 -14.53 -0.59
C GLU A 81 22.35 -13.31 -0.73
N ARG A 82 21.29 -13.47 -1.56
CA ARG A 82 20.26 -12.46 -1.76
C ARG A 82 18.90 -13.04 -1.40
N ILE A 83 18.05 -12.23 -0.77
CA ILE A 83 16.76 -12.66 -0.22
C ILE A 83 15.60 -11.91 -0.87
N PRO A 84 14.38 -12.48 -0.83
CA PRO A 84 13.20 -11.85 -1.41
C PRO A 84 12.85 -10.51 -0.76
N LEU A 85 12.16 -9.66 -1.53
CA LEU A 85 11.55 -8.42 -1.06
C LEU A 85 10.04 -8.43 -1.32
N LEU A 86 9.26 -8.13 -0.29
CA LEU A 86 7.84 -7.84 -0.40
C LEU A 86 7.60 -6.34 -0.15
N VAL A 87 6.99 -5.65 -1.10
CA VAL A 87 6.52 -4.28 -0.92
C VAL A 87 5.09 -4.32 -0.39
N MET A 88 4.81 -3.65 0.73
CA MET A 88 3.50 -3.62 1.39
C MET A 88 2.95 -2.20 1.43
N LEU A 89 1.85 -1.95 0.71
CA LEU A 89 1.22 -0.63 0.61
C LEU A 89 -0.01 -0.54 1.51
N HIS A 90 -0.03 0.46 2.39
CA HIS A 90 -1.11 0.69 3.34
C HIS A 90 -2.38 1.25 2.68
N GLY A 91 -3.53 1.14 3.35
CA GLY A 91 -4.79 1.77 2.95
C GLY A 91 -4.85 3.26 3.30
N CYS A 92 -5.91 3.94 2.86
CA CYS A 92 -6.18 5.33 3.23
C CYS A 92 -6.19 5.52 4.75
N GLY A 93 -5.57 6.60 5.22
CA GLY A 93 -5.51 6.95 6.64
C GLY A 93 -4.56 6.10 7.49
N GLN A 94 -3.97 5.07 6.92
CA GLN A 94 -2.96 4.23 7.58
C GLN A 94 -1.54 4.75 7.30
N THR A 95 -0.58 4.16 8.02
CA THR A 95 0.86 4.28 7.84
C THR A 95 1.47 2.91 7.52
N GLY A 96 2.76 2.88 7.15
CA GLY A 96 3.51 1.63 6.99
C GLY A 96 3.53 0.81 8.28
N ARG A 97 3.60 1.49 9.44
CA ARG A 97 3.51 0.86 10.76
C ARG A 97 2.14 0.21 11.01
N ASP A 98 1.05 0.87 10.62
CA ASP A 98 -0.30 0.35 10.86
C ASP A 98 -0.55 -0.92 10.05
N ILE A 99 -0.18 -0.96 8.76
CA ILE A 99 -0.34 -2.17 7.96
C ILE A 99 0.61 -3.28 8.41
N ALA A 100 1.83 -2.97 8.87
CA ALA A 100 2.74 -3.94 9.44
C ALA A 100 2.15 -4.58 10.71
N ALA A 101 1.56 -3.78 11.59
CA ALA A 101 0.91 -4.24 12.81
C ALA A 101 -0.36 -5.04 12.53
N SER A 102 -1.24 -4.56 11.64
CA SER A 102 -2.52 -5.21 11.32
C SER A 102 -2.31 -6.52 10.59
N SER A 103 -1.44 -6.56 9.60
CA SER A 103 -1.18 -7.75 8.79
C SER A 103 -0.33 -8.80 9.51
N ARG A 104 0.52 -8.40 10.46
CA ARG A 104 1.52 -9.26 11.09
C ARG A 104 2.49 -9.90 10.07
N MET A 105 2.68 -9.27 8.91
CA MET A 105 3.54 -9.81 7.85
C MET A 105 5.00 -9.97 8.31
N ASN A 106 5.45 -9.11 9.24
CA ASN A 106 6.78 -9.21 9.83
C ASN A 106 7.07 -10.58 10.47
N ARG A 107 6.05 -11.23 11.08
CA ARG A 107 6.19 -12.59 11.64
C ARG A 107 6.45 -13.63 10.55
N ILE A 108 5.84 -13.46 9.39
CA ILE A 108 6.05 -14.34 8.24
C ILE A 108 7.44 -14.08 7.68
N ALA A 109 7.83 -12.81 7.52
CA ALA A 109 9.15 -12.43 7.04
C ALA A 109 10.28 -12.98 7.93
N THR A 110 10.08 -12.98 9.26
CA THR A 110 11.04 -13.59 10.20
C THR A 110 11.20 -15.09 9.97
N ARG A 111 10.09 -15.81 9.77
CA ARG A 111 10.11 -17.25 9.58
C ARG A 111 10.66 -17.65 8.21
N GLU A 112 10.29 -16.89 7.18
CA GLU A 112 10.54 -17.23 5.77
C GLU A 112 11.77 -16.49 5.18
N ARG A 113 12.47 -15.67 6.00
CA ARG A 113 13.70 -14.96 5.64
C ARG A 113 13.56 -14.04 4.42
N PHE A 114 12.69 -13.02 4.50
CA PHE A 114 12.57 -11.99 3.47
C PHE A 114 12.47 -10.59 4.06
N LEU A 115 12.80 -9.57 3.27
CA LEU A 115 12.66 -8.16 3.63
C LEU A 115 11.26 -7.66 3.29
N ILE A 116 10.77 -6.67 4.06
CA ILE A 116 9.52 -5.99 3.70
C ILE A 116 9.77 -4.49 3.63
N LEU A 117 9.41 -3.91 2.48
CA LEU A 117 9.41 -2.47 2.28
C LEU A 117 7.99 -1.93 2.51
N TYR A 118 7.87 -0.98 3.42
CA TYR A 118 6.64 -0.27 3.77
C TYR A 118 6.75 1.21 3.37
N PRO A 119 6.44 1.58 2.12
CA PRO A 119 6.34 2.99 1.74
C PRO A 119 5.20 3.68 2.49
N GLU A 120 5.33 5.00 2.69
CA GLU A 120 4.31 5.83 3.31
C GLU A 120 3.86 6.95 2.38
N GLN A 121 2.53 7.17 2.33
CA GLN A 121 1.98 8.29 1.60
C GLN A 121 2.18 9.59 2.39
N ASP A 122 2.62 10.62 1.69
CA ASP A 122 2.77 11.95 2.26
C ASP A 122 1.41 12.66 2.33
N ARG A 123 1.01 13.08 3.52
CA ARG A 123 -0.24 13.81 3.74
C ARG A 123 -0.24 15.21 3.13
N LEU A 124 0.92 15.78 2.80
CA LEU A 124 1.02 17.01 2.02
C LEU A 124 0.63 16.78 0.56
N VAL A 125 0.85 15.58 0.04
CA VAL A 125 0.47 15.20 -1.34
C VAL A 125 -0.98 14.73 -1.41
N ASN A 126 -1.44 14.00 -0.40
CA ASN A 126 -2.84 13.60 -0.24
C ASN A 126 -3.24 13.70 1.24
N PRO A 127 -4.07 14.68 1.64
CA PRO A 127 -4.43 14.93 3.04
C PRO A 127 -5.08 13.73 3.75
N HIS A 128 -5.73 12.84 2.99
CA HIS A 128 -6.31 11.60 3.53
C HIS A 128 -5.30 10.47 3.68
N GLY A 129 -4.02 10.69 3.29
CA GLY A 129 -3.00 9.63 3.27
C GLY A 129 -3.34 8.50 2.31
N CYS A 130 -4.12 8.77 1.28
CA CYS A 130 -4.47 7.79 0.23
C CYS A 130 -3.46 7.84 -0.91
N TRP A 131 -3.10 6.70 -1.47
CA TRP A 131 -2.38 6.64 -2.75
C TRP A 131 -3.28 7.19 -3.87
N ASN A 132 -2.70 7.94 -4.83
CA ASN A 132 -3.43 8.58 -5.92
C ASN A 132 -3.68 7.61 -7.10
N TRP A 133 -3.99 6.35 -6.82
CA TRP A 133 -4.18 5.25 -7.77
C TRP A 133 -5.20 5.57 -8.87
N TYR A 134 -6.16 6.43 -8.58
CA TYR A 134 -7.27 6.80 -9.46
C TYR A 134 -6.90 7.88 -10.48
N ASP A 135 -5.86 8.65 -10.27
CA ASP A 135 -5.53 9.81 -11.11
C ASP A 135 -4.63 9.40 -12.29
N THR A 136 -5.22 8.60 -13.17
CA THR A 136 -4.55 8.05 -14.36
C THR A 136 -4.55 9.05 -15.51
N ARG A 137 -5.54 9.94 -15.59
CA ARG A 137 -5.66 10.93 -16.67
C ARG A 137 -4.56 11.98 -16.61
N SER A 138 -4.23 12.51 -15.43
CA SER A 138 -3.16 13.49 -15.25
C SER A 138 -1.76 12.86 -15.23
N GLY A 139 -1.67 11.52 -15.17
CA GLY A 139 -0.41 10.82 -15.00
C GLY A 139 0.10 10.74 -13.55
N LYS A 140 -0.62 11.30 -12.58
CA LYS A 140 -0.22 11.32 -11.17
C LYS A 140 -0.07 9.91 -10.58
N ALA A 141 -0.97 8.99 -10.93
CA ALA A 141 -0.87 7.60 -10.50
C ALA A 141 0.43 6.94 -10.98
N ARG A 142 0.82 7.17 -12.25
CA ARG A 142 2.08 6.67 -12.82
C ARG A 142 3.30 7.30 -12.17
N ALA A 143 3.28 8.61 -11.94
CA ALA A 143 4.36 9.33 -11.28
C ALA A 143 4.57 8.82 -9.85
N GLU A 144 3.50 8.55 -9.12
CA GLU A 144 3.55 7.99 -7.77
C GLU A 144 4.08 6.55 -7.78
N ALA A 145 3.59 5.69 -8.69
CA ALA A 145 4.13 4.35 -8.89
C ALA A 145 5.64 4.37 -9.21
N ALA A 146 6.11 5.32 -10.03
CA ALA A 146 7.53 5.49 -10.33
C ALA A 146 8.34 5.94 -9.11
N THR A 147 7.78 6.78 -8.24
CA THR A 147 8.43 7.17 -6.97
C THR A 147 8.54 5.97 -6.01
N LEU A 148 7.51 5.13 -5.96
CA LEU A 148 7.56 3.88 -5.18
C LEU A 148 8.60 2.90 -5.75
N MET A 149 8.76 2.85 -7.07
CA MET A 149 9.84 2.06 -7.70
C MET A 149 11.22 2.60 -7.34
N ALA A 150 11.40 3.92 -7.24
CA ALA A 150 12.66 4.49 -6.76
C ALA A 150 13.01 4.02 -5.32
N ALA A 151 12.01 3.87 -4.45
CA ALA A 151 12.22 3.29 -3.12
C ALA A 151 12.64 1.80 -3.20
N VAL A 152 12.01 1.02 -4.08
CA VAL A 152 12.41 -0.38 -4.34
C VAL A 152 13.85 -0.45 -4.83
N ASP A 153 14.23 0.41 -5.79
CA ASP A 153 15.59 0.43 -6.36
C ASP A 153 16.64 0.82 -5.32
N GLN A 154 16.32 1.80 -4.46
CA GLN A 154 17.19 2.21 -3.37
C GLN A 154 17.40 1.06 -2.37
N VAL A 155 16.34 0.34 -1.99
CA VAL A 155 16.47 -0.84 -1.12
C VAL A 155 17.28 -1.94 -1.78
N CYS A 156 17.09 -2.19 -3.08
CA CYS A 156 17.89 -3.16 -3.83
C CYS A 156 19.36 -2.77 -4.00
N LEU A 157 19.69 -1.49 -3.86
CA LEU A 157 21.08 -1.00 -3.91
C LEU A 157 21.80 -1.22 -2.57
N PHE A 158 21.12 -0.93 -1.47
CA PHE A 158 21.74 -0.90 -0.14
C PHE A 158 21.54 -2.19 0.68
N HIS A 159 20.68 -3.10 0.23
CA HIS A 159 20.35 -4.33 0.94
C HIS A 159 20.46 -5.55 0.02
N PRO A 160 20.70 -6.76 0.54
CA PRO A 160 20.92 -7.97 -0.23
C PRO A 160 19.62 -8.53 -0.81
N VAL A 161 18.93 -7.74 -1.63
CA VAL A 161 17.67 -8.12 -2.30
C VAL A 161 17.96 -8.91 -3.56
N ASP A 162 17.26 -10.03 -3.70
CA ASP A 162 17.16 -10.74 -4.98
C ASP A 162 16.16 -10.02 -5.89
N ARG A 163 16.68 -9.38 -6.93
CA ARG A 163 15.85 -8.60 -7.88
C ARG A 163 14.87 -9.45 -8.70
N ASP A 164 15.11 -10.76 -8.76
CA ASP A 164 14.22 -11.72 -9.40
C ASP A 164 13.14 -12.25 -8.44
N ARG A 165 13.18 -11.90 -7.15
CA ARG A 165 12.22 -12.29 -6.13
C ARG A 165 11.61 -11.08 -5.42
N ILE A 166 11.03 -10.15 -6.20
CA ILE A 166 10.31 -8.99 -5.69
C ILE A 166 8.81 -9.15 -5.94
N ALA A 167 8.00 -8.90 -4.94
CA ALA A 167 6.54 -8.88 -5.04
C ALA A 167 5.96 -7.61 -4.40
N VAL A 168 4.74 -7.25 -4.77
CA VAL A 168 4.02 -6.12 -4.20
C VAL A 168 2.63 -6.53 -3.73
N ALA A 169 2.23 -6.04 -2.56
CA ALA A 169 0.92 -6.27 -1.98
C ALA A 169 0.38 -4.99 -1.34
N GLY A 170 -0.93 -4.90 -1.16
CA GLY A 170 -1.51 -3.75 -0.47
C GLY A 170 -2.95 -3.97 -0.05
N LEU A 171 -3.45 -3.02 0.75
CA LEU A 171 -4.84 -2.95 1.22
C LEU A 171 -5.53 -1.72 0.61
N SER A 172 -6.77 -1.87 0.10
CA SER A 172 -7.60 -0.74 -0.32
C SER A 172 -6.89 0.14 -1.39
N ALA A 173 -6.69 1.42 -1.14
CA ALA A 173 -5.90 2.30 -2.01
C ALA A 173 -4.49 1.76 -2.29
N GLY A 174 -3.85 1.13 -1.29
CA GLY A 174 -2.56 0.46 -1.46
C GLY A 174 -2.61 -0.75 -2.37
N ALA A 175 -3.72 -1.49 -2.35
CA ALA A 175 -3.95 -2.61 -3.28
C ALA A 175 -4.10 -2.12 -4.73
N SER A 176 -4.88 -1.06 -4.94
CA SER A 176 -5.04 -0.43 -6.25
C SER A 176 -3.70 0.14 -6.76
N MET A 177 -2.90 0.76 -5.88
CA MET A 177 -1.57 1.25 -6.25
C MET A 177 -0.58 0.10 -6.53
N ALA A 178 -0.66 -1.03 -5.84
CA ALA A 178 0.13 -2.23 -6.14
C ALA A 178 -0.13 -2.73 -7.56
N VAL A 179 -1.39 -2.73 -7.99
CA VAL A 179 -1.78 -3.03 -9.37
C VAL A 179 -1.21 -2.00 -10.35
N GLN A 180 -1.27 -0.68 -10.04
CA GLN A 180 -0.65 0.36 -10.87
C GLN A 180 0.87 0.15 -11.02
N MET A 181 1.58 -0.18 -9.92
CA MET A 181 3.01 -0.48 -9.97
C MET A 181 3.29 -1.67 -10.90
N ALA A 182 2.52 -2.75 -10.79
CA ALA A 182 2.70 -3.94 -11.62
C ALA A 182 2.38 -3.72 -13.10
N THR A 183 1.39 -2.88 -13.41
CA THR A 183 1.03 -2.56 -14.81
C THR A 183 2.01 -1.62 -15.47
N HIS A 184 2.56 -0.66 -14.72
CA HIS A 184 3.56 0.26 -15.26
C HIS A 184 4.98 -0.32 -15.29
N PHE A 185 5.27 -1.30 -14.44
CA PHE A 185 6.58 -1.94 -14.29
C PHE A 185 6.48 -3.48 -14.26
N PRO A 186 5.88 -4.13 -15.27
CA PRO A 186 5.50 -5.55 -15.20
C PRO A 186 6.69 -6.49 -15.00
N GLY A 187 7.87 -6.16 -15.53
CA GLY A 187 9.09 -6.96 -15.38
C GLY A 187 9.74 -6.88 -14.00
N ARG A 188 9.24 -5.99 -13.11
CA ARG A 188 9.87 -5.76 -11.80
C ARG A 188 9.30 -6.63 -10.68
N PHE A 189 8.15 -7.22 -10.89
CA PHE A 189 7.45 -8.02 -9.87
C PHE A 189 7.18 -9.43 -10.36
N LYS A 190 7.46 -10.42 -9.52
CA LYS A 190 7.13 -11.84 -9.78
C LYS A 190 5.72 -12.19 -9.38
N ALA A 191 5.08 -11.39 -8.51
CA ALA A 191 3.70 -11.55 -8.10
C ALA A 191 3.13 -10.25 -7.55
N VAL A 192 1.81 -10.13 -7.62
CA VAL A 192 1.02 -9.03 -7.03
C VAL A 192 -0.06 -9.60 -6.13
N ALA A 193 -0.34 -8.95 -5.00
CA ALA A 193 -1.49 -9.27 -4.19
C ALA A 193 -2.33 -8.01 -3.89
N MET A 194 -3.60 -8.08 -4.22
CA MET A 194 -4.58 -7.01 -4.06
C MET A 194 -5.60 -7.41 -3.00
N HIS A 195 -5.67 -6.70 -1.88
CA HIS A 195 -6.68 -6.92 -0.85
C HIS A 195 -7.65 -5.74 -0.79
N SER A 196 -8.94 -5.97 -1.06
CA SER A 196 -10.01 -4.95 -1.01
C SER A 196 -9.72 -3.69 -1.83
N GLY A 197 -9.10 -3.82 -2.99
CA GLY A 197 -8.77 -2.72 -3.89
C GLY A 197 -9.83 -2.48 -4.96
N VAL A 198 -9.65 -1.39 -5.72
CA VAL A 198 -10.49 -1.00 -6.86
C VAL A 198 -9.88 -1.50 -8.17
N ALA A 199 -10.72 -1.97 -9.05
CA ALA A 199 -10.32 -2.54 -10.33
C ALA A 199 -9.53 -1.53 -11.20
N PRO A 200 -8.48 -1.99 -11.91
CA PRO A 200 -7.73 -1.13 -12.82
C PRO A 200 -8.65 -0.57 -13.93
N GLY A 201 -8.49 0.72 -14.23
CA GLY A 201 -9.30 1.41 -15.24
C GLY A 201 -10.69 1.85 -14.78
N ALA A 202 -11.17 1.44 -13.60
CA ALA A 202 -12.49 1.82 -13.08
C ALA A 202 -12.58 3.31 -12.70
N ALA A 203 -11.46 3.96 -12.42
CA ALA A 203 -11.39 5.39 -12.15
C ALA A 203 -10.29 6.08 -12.97
N GLN A 204 -10.49 7.36 -13.29
CA GLN A 204 -9.53 8.19 -14.04
C GLN A 204 -9.23 9.52 -13.35
N SER A 205 -9.98 9.84 -12.28
CA SER A 205 -9.85 11.07 -11.49
C SER A 205 -10.46 10.88 -10.10
N SER A 206 -10.25 11.83 -9.20
CA SER A 206 -10.90 11.85 -7.88
C SER A 206 -12.43 11.83 -7.96
N ALA A 207 -13.01 12.51 -8.96
CA ALA A 207 -14.45 12.55 -9.16
C ALA A 207 -15.04 11.17 -9.48
N THR A 208 -14.31 10.32 -10.22
CA THR A 208 -14.77 8.97 -10.60
C THR A 208 -14.41 7.91 -9.56
N ALA A 209 -13.45 8.18 -8.66
CA ALA A 209 -12.94 7.21 -7.69
C ALA A 209 -14.02 6.67 -6.75
N LEU A 210 -14.87 7.55 -6.19
CA LEU A 210 -15.94 7.16 -5.27
C LEU A 210 -17.00 6.27 -5.96
N GLY A 211 -17.33 6.59 -7.21
CA GLY A 211 -18.24 5.76 -8.02
C GLY A 211 -17.66 4.38 -8.29
N ALA A 212 -16.36 4.31 -8.64
CA ALA A 212 -15.65 3.06 -8.86
C ALA A 212 -15.60 2.20 -7.58
N MET A 213 -15.28 2.79 -6.42
CA MET A 213 -15.32 2.09 -5.14
C MET A 213 -16.67 1.44 -4.87
N ARG A 214 -17.78 2.13 -5.17
CA ARG A 214 -19.16 1.64 -4.97
C ARG A 214 -19.63 0.68 -6.06
N GLY A 215 -18.77 0.24 -6.97
CA GLY A 215 -19.14 -0.65 -8.09
C GLY A 215 -19.99 0.03 -9.16
N ARG A 216 -20.09 1.35 -9.17
CA ARG A 216 -20.69 2.10 -10.28
C ARG A 216 -19.69 2.09 -11.44
N ARG A 217 -19.89 1.18 -12.37
CA ARG A 217 -18.95 0.89 -13.45
C ARG A 217 -18.94 2.03 -14.48
N ALA A 218 -17.74 2.38 -14.95
CA ALA A 218 -17.60 2.84 -16.32
C ALA A 218 -18.03 1.69 -17.26
N PRO A 219 -18.60 1.95 -18.44
CA PRO A 219 -19.09 0.88 -19.33
C PRO A 219 -18.00 -0.17 -19.57
N VAL A 220 -18.42 -1.44 -19.62
CA VAL A 220 -17.58 -2.61 -19.87
C VAL A 220 -16.65 -2.31 -21.05
N VAL A 221 -15.38 -2.27 -20.77
CA VAL A 221 -14.37 -1.89 -21.73
C VAL A 221 -14.11 -3.08 -22.65
N PRO A 222 -14.27 -2.99 -23.98
CA PRO A 222 -13.96 -4.07 -24.90
C PRO A 222 -12.53 -4.58 -24.72
N VAL A 223 -12.24 -5.84 -25.10
CA VAL A 223 -10.92 -6.48 -25.00
C VAL A 223 -9.78 -5.61 -25.54
N THR A 224 -10.04 -4.80 -26.58
CA THR A 224 -9.12 -3.79 -27.13
C THR A 224 -8.73 -2.69 -26.14
N ALA A 225 -9.52 -2.50 -25.10
CA ALA A 225 -9.25 -1.51 -24.06
C ALA A 225 -8.69 -2.12 -22.76
N VAL A 226 -8.50 -3.44 -22.69
CA VAL A 226 -7.75 -4.09 -21.59
C VAL A 226 -6.34 -3.51 -21.53
N GLY A 227 -5.67 -3.36 -22.67
CA GLY A 227 -4.38 -2.65 -22.75
C GLY A 227 -4.46 -1.20 -22.27
N LYS A 228 -5.59 -0.50 -22.54
CA LYS A 228 -5.83 0.87 -22.09
C LYS A 228 -6.14 0.93 -20.58
N ALA A 229 -6.89 -0.05 -20.05
CA ALA A 229 -7.19 -0.17 -18.62
C ALA A 229 -5.94 -0.51 -17.79
N LEU A 230 -5.02 -1.30 -18.36
CA LEU A 230 -3.76 -1.69 -17.75
C LEU A 230 -2.59 -0.72 -18.05
N GLY A 231 -2.80 0.25 -18.93
CA GLY A 231 -1.78 1.18 -19.39
C GLY A 231 -0.95 0.65 -20.57
N ALA A 232 -0.42 1.57 -21.38
CA ALA A 232 0.30 1.25 -22.62
C ALA A 232 1.55 0.37 -22.40
N ALA A 233 2.18 0.45 -21.22
CA ALA A 233 3.37 -0.35 -20.89
C ALA A 233 3.08 -1.85 -20.70
N ALA A 234 1.83 -2.22 -20.43
CA ALA A 234 1.43 -3.62 -20.26
C ALA A 234 1.04 -4.30 -21.59
N VAL A 235 0.90 -3.54 -22.67
CA VAL A 235 0.63 -4.10 -24.00
C VAL A 235 1.89 -4.79 -24.52
N GLY A 236 1.83 -6.12 -24.63
CA GLY A 236 2.98 -6.95 -25.05
C GLY A 236 3.94 -7.37 -23.94
N ALA A 237 3.78 -6.87 -22.72
CA ALA A 237 4.56 -7.33 -21.55
C ALA A 237 3.82 -8.43 -20.79
N SER A 238 4.57 -9.42 -20.28
CA SER A 238 3.98 -10.47 -19.43
C SER A 238 3.63 -9.87 -18.04
N LEU A 239 2.35 -9.72 -17.75
CA LEU A 239 1.89 -9.32 -16.42
C LEU A 239 2.26 -10.38 -15.37
N PRO A 240 2.67 -9.97 -14.17
CA PRO A 240 2.95 -10.92 -13.09
C PRO A 240 1.65 -11.59 -12.60
N PRO A 241 1.72 -12.83 -12.08
CA PRO A 241 0.58 -13.47 -11.44
C PRO A 241 -0.04 -12.63 -10.33
N LEU A 242 -1.37 -12.66 -10.23
CA LEU A 242 -2.16 -11.83 -9.33
C LEU A 242 -2.98 -12.65 -8.34
N LEU A 243 -2.87 -12.33 -7.05
CA LEU A 243 -3.79 -12.76 -6.01
C LEU A 243 -4.74 -11.62 -5.67
N VAL A 244 -6.06 -11.86 -5.75
CA VAL A 244 -7.10 -10.93 -5.30
C VAL A 244 -7.78 -11.51 -4.08
N LEU A 245 -7.82 -10.76 -2.97
CA LEU A 245 -8.60 -11.07 -1.77
C LEU A 245 -9.63 -9.97 -1.55
N HIS A 246 -10.88 -10.34 -1.28
CA HIS A 246 -11.95 -9.38 -1.02
C HIS A 246 -13.05 -9.97 -0.15
N GLY A 247 -13.64 -9.14 0.71
CA GLY A 247 -14.79 -9.52 1.51
C GLY A 247 -16.10 -9.29 0.78
N ASP A 248 -17.05 -10.21 0.87
CA ASP A 248 -18.36 -10.03 0.25
C ASP A 248 -19.28 -9.06 1.01
N ALA A 249 -18.94 -8.74 2.26
CA ALA A 249 -19.60 -7.73 3.08
C ALA A 249 -18.84 -6.38 3.12
N ASP A 250 -17.91 -6.13 2.16
CA ASP A 250 -17.16 -4.89 2.07
C ASP A 250 -18.07 -3.74 1.59
N ALA A 251 -18.44 -2.85 2.53
CA ALA A 251 -19.29 -1.70 2.27
C ALA A 251 -18.54 -0.47 1.74
N VAL A 252 -17.19 -0.50 1.72
CA VAL A 252 -16.34 0.61 1.24
C VAL A 252 -15.95 0.42 -0.21
N VAL A 253 -15.46 -0.77 -0.54
CA VAL A 253 -15.11 -1.16 -1.91
C VAL A 253 -15.95 -2.39 -2.29
N ALA A 254 -16.85 -2.22 -3.25
CA ALA A 254 -17.75 -3.28 -3.68
C ALA A 254 -16.99 -4.49 -4.23
N LEU A 255 -17.44 -5.70 -3.89
CA LEU A 255 -16.85 -6.98 -4.32
C LEU A 255 -16.67 -7.06 -5.85
N GLY A 256 -17.56 -6.43 -6.62
CA GLY A 256 -17.44 -6.35 -8.08
C GLY A 256 -16.07 -5.87 -8.58
N ASN A 257 -15.37 -5.03 -7.80
CA ASN A 257 -14.01 -4.62 -8.15
C ASN A 257 -13.00 -5.80 -8.13
N ALA A 258 -13.19 -6.76 -7.24
CA ALA A 258 -12.32 -7.94 -7.19
C ALA A 258 -12.57 -8.87 -8.39
N THR A 259 -13.83 -9.14 -8.72
CA THR A 259 -14.21 -9.96 -9.87
C THR A 259 -13.78 -9.32 -11.19
N ASP A 260 -13.96 -7.99 -11.33
CA ASP A 260 -13.53 -7.24 -12.50
C ASP A 260 -11.99 -7.25 -12.64
N THR A 261 -11.26 -7.07 -11.54
CA THR A 261 -9.79 -7.16 -11.56
C THR A 261 -9.32 -8.54 -12.02
N ALA A 262 -9.92 -9.60 -11.46
CA ALA A 262 -9.58 -10.96 -11.83
C ALA A 262 -9.88 -11.24 -13.32
N ALA A 263 -11.02 -10.77 -13.82
CA ALA A 263 -11.40 -10.93 -15.22
C ALA A 263 -10.47 -10.17 -16.18
N VAL A 264 -10.17 -8.90 -15.88
CA VAL A 264 -9.24 -8.06 -16.67
C VAL A 264 -7.86 -8.71 -16.74
N TRP A 265 -7.35 -9.18 -15.59
CA TRP A 265 -6.03 -9.80 -15.52
C TRP A 265 -5.98 -11.15 -16.22
N ALA A 266 -7.03 -11.97 -16.04
CA ALA A 266 -7.16 -13.25 -16.73
C ALA A 266 -7.20 -13.08 -18.25
N THR A 267 -7.97 -12.11 -18.76
CA THR A 267 -8.01 -11.76 -20.18
C THR A 267 -6.63 -11.34 -20.68
N ALA A 268 -5.95 -10.44 -19.97
CA ALA A 268 -4.63 -9.95 -20.37
C ALA A 268 -3.54 -11.04 -20.37
N THR A 269 -3.67 -12.04 -19.49
CA THR A 269 -2.72 -13.15 -19.38
C THR A 269 -3.12 -14.40 -20.16
N GLY A 270 -4.32 -14.41 -20.77
CA GLY A 270 -4.87 -15.58 -21.47
C GLY A 270 -5.26 -16.73 -20.53
N ALA A 271 -5.47 -16.44 -19.24
CA ALA A 271 -5.86 -17.43 -18.25
C ALA A 271 -7.36 -17.71 -18.27
N ARG A 272 -7.77 -18.94 -17.98
CA ARG A 272 -9.17 -19.37 -17.92
C ARG A 272 -9.55 -19.78 -16.51
N PRO A 273 -10.80 -19.48 -16.06
CA PRO A 273 -11.26 -19.86 -14.74
C PRO A 273 -11.40 -21.37 -14.63
N GLY A 274 -10.92 -21.92 -13.52
CA GLY A 274 -11.22 -23.27 -13.08
C GLY A 274 -12.48 -23.33 -12.22
N THR A 275 -12.84 -24.52 -11.76
CA THR A 275 -13.98 -24.75 -10.87
C THR A 275 -13.73 -24.06 -9.51
N PRO A 276 -14.63 -23.18 -9.06
CA PRO A 276 -14.53 -22.57 -7.74
C PRO A 276 -14.62 -23.65 -6.63
N ARG A 277 -13.84 -23.42 -5.56
CA ARG A 277 -13.92 -24.26 -4.36
C ARG A 277 -14.04 -23.41 -3.10
N THR A 278 -14.73 -23.92 -2.10
CA THR A 278 -14.84 -23.26 -0.80
C THR A 278 -13.88 -23.90 0.19
N LEU A 279 -13.16 -23.07 0.93
CA LEU A 279 -12.27 -23.47 2.01
C LEU A 279 -12.67 -22.76 3.29
N GLN A 280 -12.86 -23.53 4.36
CA GLN A 280 -13.03 -23.01 5.70
C GLN A 280 -12.10 -23.77 6.66
N ARG A 281 -11.37 -23.06 7.51
CA ARG A 281 -10.46 -23.64 8.49
C ARG A 281 -10.93 -23.31 9.91
N GLY A 282 -11.45 -24.32 10.61
CA GLY A 282 -12.01 -24.18 11.95
C GLY A 282 -13.13 -23.13 11.95
N GLN A 283 -13.14 -22.24 12.92
CA GLN A 283 -14.14 -21.17 13.08
C GLN A 283 -13.88 -19.91 12.23
N ARG A 284 -12.91 -19.96 11.31
CA ARG A 284 -12.64 -18.81 10.43
C ARG A 284 -13.73 -18.67 9.40
N ARG A 285 -13.87 -17.44 8.87
CA ARG A 285 -14.80 -17.15 7.78
C ARG A 285 -14.53 -18.05 6.58
N PRO A 286 -15.56 -18.55 5.89
CA PRO A 286 -15.40 -19.33 4.66
C PRO A 286 -14.80 -18.44 3.57
N MET A 287 -14.06 -19.06 2.66
CA MET A 287 -13.45 -18.39 1.53
C MET A 287 -13.70 -19.19 0.26
N ARG A 288 -14.32 -18.56 -0.73
CA ARG A 288 -14.47 -19.10 -2.07
C ARG A 288 -13.24 -18.76 -2.87
N ILE A 289 -12.64 -19.73 -3.54
CA ILE A 289 -11.41 -19.57 -4.33
C ILE A 289 -11.69 -19.96 -5.76
N THR A 290 -11.39 -19.07 -6.70
CA THR A 290 -11.36 -19.34 -8.13
C THR A 290 -9.95 -19.13 -8.65
N ASP A 291 -9.34 -20.18 -9.18
CA ASP A 291 -8.03 -20.09 -9.84
C ASP A 291 -8.24 -19.93 -11.35
N PHE A 292 -7.59 -18.95 -11.95
CA PHE A 292 -7.53 -18.78 -13.41
C PHE A 292 -6.17 -19.28 -13.87
N MET A 293 -6.17 -20.19 -14.81
CA MET A 293 -4.99 -20.96 -15.19
C MET A 293 -4.69 -20.83 -16.68
N ARG A 294 -3.41 -20.91 -17.02
CA ARG A 294 -2.90 -21.11 -18.36
C ARG A 294 -1.71 -22.06 -18.29
N ASP A 295 -1.68 -23.07 -19.15
CA ASP A 295 -0.60 -24.05 -19.25
C ASP A 295 -0.23 -24.70 -17.89
N GLY A 296 -1.26 -25.09 -17.09
CA GLY A 296 -1.08 -25.70 -15.78
C GLY A 296 -0.65 -24.72 -14.65
N ARG A 297 -0.43 -23.43 -14.96
CA ARG A 297 0.00 -22.42 -14.00
C ARG A 297 -1.17 -21.52 -13.58
N THR A 298 -1.31 -21.26 -12.28
CA THR A 298 -2.24 -20.26 -11.77
C THR A 298 -1.67 -18.87 -12.01
N LEU A 299 -2.30 -18.10 -12.89
CA LEU A 299 -1.93 -16.71 -13.18
C LEU A 299 -2.78 -15.71 -12.43
N VAL A 300 -4.04 -16.07 -12.08
CA VAL A 300 -4.88 -15.26 -11.20
C VAL A 300 -5.54 -16.16 -10.18
N ARG A 301 -5.59 -15.71 -8.93
CA ARG A 301 -6.38 -16.33 -7.87
C ARG A 301 -7.32 -15.29 -7.27
N LEU A 302 -8.63 -15.53 -7.36
CA LEU A 302 -9.65 -14.74 -6.69
C LEU A 302 -10.08 -15.46 -5.42
N CYS A 303 -10.01 -14.76 -4.28
CA CYS A 303 -10.43 -15.23 -2.96
C CYS A 303 -11.52 -14.30 -2.42
N GLU A 304 -12.75 -14.79 -2.38
CA GLU A 304 -13.93 -14.10 -1.85
C GLU A 304 -14.18 -14.59 -0.43
N VAL A 305 -14.08 -13.69 0.56
CA VAL A 305 -14.19 -14.08 1.99
C VAL A 305 -15.56 -13.74 2.51
N GLY A 306 -16.33 -14.76 2.91
CA GLY A 306 -17.70 -14.61 3.39
C GLY A 306 -17.80 -13.79 4.67
N GLY A 307 -18.67 -12.77 4.69
CA GLY A 307 -18.91 -11.89 5.82
C GLY A 307 -17.76 -10.98 6.22
N LEU A 308 -16.69 -10.89 5.43
CA LEU A 308 -15.58 -9.97 5.68
C LEU A 308 -15.95 -8.57 5.16
N GLY A 309 -15.82 -7.56 6.04
CA GLY A 309 -15.92 -6.14 5.69
C GLY A 309 -14.62 -5.60 5.08
N HIS A 310 -14.50 -4.25 5.06
CA HIS A 310 -13.30 -3.57 4.55
C HIS A 310 -12.14 -3.64 5.54
N ALA A 311 -11.50 -4.79 5.65
CA ALA A 311 -10.48 -5.08 6.65
C ALA A 311 -9.45 -6.12 6.16
N TRP A 312 -8.23 -6.06 6.69
CA TRP A 312 -7.23 -7.11 6.48
C TRP A 312 -7.68 -8.43 7.10
N SER A 313 -7.91 -9.43 6.27
CA SER A 313 -8.40 -10.73 6.68
C SER A 313 -7.38 -11.49 7.54
N GLY A 314 -7.81 -12.01 8.66
CA GLY A 314 -6.96 -12.76 9.62
C GLY A 314 -5.93 -11.88 10.34
N GLY A 315 -6.14 -10.57 10.37
CA GLY A 315 -5.25 -9.63 11.04
C GLY A 315 -5.41 -9.59 12.57
N THR A 316 -4.82 -8.59 13.22
CA THR A 316 -4.93 -8.44 14.68
C THR A 316 -6.16 -7.64 15.08
N ALA A 317 -6.91 -8.11 16.07
CA ALA A 317 -8.12 -7.45 16.58
C ALA A 317 -7.89 -6.02 17.15
N ARG A 318 -6.65 -5.68 17.49
CA ARG A 318 -6.30 -4.40 18.13
C ARG A 318 -6.05 -3.27 17.11
N GLN A 319 -6.17 -3.53 15.82
CA GLN A 319 -5.89 -2.56 14.77
C GLN A 319 -7.16 -2.25 13.97
N ALA A 320 -7.32 -0.98 13.59
CA ALA A 320 -8.34 -0.58 12.63
C ALA A 320 -8.12 -1.30 11.27
N PHE A 321 -9.18 -1.50 10.52
CA PHE A 321 -9.15 -2.20 9.24
C PHE A 321 -8.51 -3.60 9.32
N SER A 322 -8.86 -4.36 10.36
CA SER A 322 -8.33 -5.69 10.62
C SER A 322 -9.42 -6.59 11.19
N ASP A 323 -9.62 -7.76 10.59
CA ASP A 323 -10.61 -8.77 11.02
C ASP A 323 -9.90 -10.07 11.42
N PRO A 324 -9.87 -10.42 12.70
CA PRO A 324 -9.20 -11.63 13.19
C PRO A 324 -9.92 -12.93 12.80
N ALA A 325 -11.21 -12.86 12.46
CA ALA A 325 -12.02 -14.03 12.13
C ALA A 325 -11.82 -14.51 10.67
N GLY A 326 -11.25 -13.68 9.80
CA GLY A 326 -10.98 -14.06 8.41
C GLY A 326 -9.86 -15.09 8.27
N PRO A 327 -9.74 -15.72 7.09
CA PRO A 327 -8.54 -16.49 6.73
C PRO A 327 -7.31 -15.56 6.77
N ASP A 328 -6.15 -16.12 7.11
CA ASP A 328 -4.91 -15.35 7.27
C ASP A 328 -4.37 -14.86 5.91
N ALA A 329 -4.74 -13.63 5.52
CA ALA A 329 -4.35 -13.02 4.25
C ALA A 329 -2.84 -12.97 4.08
N SER A 330 -2.08 -12.70 5.15
CA SER A 330 -0.63 -12.64 5.08
C SER A 330 0.00 -13.98 4.71
N LYS A 331 -0.52 -15.09 5.28
CA LYS A 331 -0.10 -16.44 4.88
C LYS A 331 -0.51 -16.79 3.46
N LEU A 332 -1.72 -16.39 3.04
CA LEU A 332 -2.20 -16.62 1.67
C LEU A 332 -1.34 -15.86 0.65
N ILE A 333 -1.03 -14.59 0.93
CA ILE A 333 -0.17 -13.75 0.10
C ILE A 333 1.21 -14.38 -0.01
N TRP A 334 1.84 -14.73 1.12
CA TRP A 334 3.18 -15.32 1.07
C TRP A 334 3.21 -16.66 0.37
N ALA A 335 2.26 -17.54 0.63
CA ALA A 335 2.16 -18.83 -0.06
C ALA A 335 1.95 -18.71 -1.57
N PHE A 336 1.22 -17.68 -2.02
CA PHE A 336 1.06 -17.38 -3.43
C PHE A 336 2.36 -16.83 -4.03
N VAL A 337 2.95 -15.82 -3.38
CA VAL A 337 4.16 -15.12 -3.82
C VAL A 337 5.36 -16.07 -3.89
N SER A 338 5.62 -16.84 -2.83
CA SER A 338 6.76 -17.76 -2.77
C SER A 338 6.72 -18.83 -3.86
N LYS A 339 5.50 -19.32 -4.20
CA LYS A 339 5.32 -20.22 -5.33
C LYS A 339 5.73 -19.60 -6.66
N GLN A 340 5.48 -18.29 -6.85
CA GLN A 340 5.88 -17.59 -8.07
C GLN A 340 7.39 -17.32 -8.13
N PHE A 341 8.05 -17.18 -6.99
CA PHE A 341 9.50 -17.04 -6.91
C PHE A 341 10.25 -18.31 -7.35
N SER A 342 9.65 -19.48 -7.12
CA SER A 342 10.23 -20.77 -7.50
C SER A 342 9.86 -21.20 -8.92
N ALA A 343 8.97 -20.49 -9.62
CA ALA A 343 8.57 -20.81 -10.96
C ALA A 343 9.64 -20.35 -11.99
N PRO A 344 10.01 -21.16 -12.98
CA PRO A 344 10.87 -20.72 -14.08
C PRO A 344 10.23 -19.52 -14.81
N ARG A 345 11.10 -18.70 -15.42
CA ARG A 345 10.67 -17.56 -16.26
C ARG A 345 9.94 -18.03 -17.52
#